data_bd2beca53e2cff92b76d872902006926
#
_entry.id   bd2beca53e2cff92b76d872902006926
#
_cell.length_a   1.000
_cell.length_b   1.000
_cell.length_c   1.000
_cell.angle_alpha   90.00
_cell.angle_beta   90.00
_cell.angle_gamma   90.00
#
_symmetry.space_group_name_H-M   'P 1'
#
loop_
_entity.id
_entity.type
_entity.pdbx_description
1 polymer ?
#
loop_
_entity_poly.entity_id
_entity_poly.type
_entity_poly.pdbx_seq_one_letter_code
_entity_poly.pdbx_strand_id
1 'polypeptide(L)'
;MLSNYHTHTTYCDGKATPRQMVDFALAHGFTHLGFSGHSPLPFANTFSIHQDKYLEYCDTIRALQREYADRIDIRLGLEIDFVPGLCEDFAPLVQQGGLQYTIGSIHLIPPPDHVDHLRQYPSEAAEHLWMIDGPRYQTYDEGLIRLFSGDIRRAVRCFFDQTNRMIETQRPTIVGHFDKIVMHNRNRYFHYDEPWFSSLVFETVQLIHETGCICEVNTRGIYKGRHTDYYPARDTIRHMNTLGIPVIVSTDAHAPEDLLRTEGADDFLASIHYRNIVTTL
;
A
#
# COMPACT_ATOMS: atom_id res chain seq x y z
N MET A 1 -10.32 -9.16 -18.06
CA MET A 1 -10.72 -7.75 -17.79
C MET A 1 -9.53 -7.08 -17.17
N LEU A 2 -9.05 -5.96 -17.73
CA LEU A 2 -7.90 -5.25 -17.18
C LEU A 2 -8.37 -4.21 -16.17
N SER A 3 -7.84 -4.29 -14.95
CA SER A 3 -8.11 -3.35 -13.88
C SER A 3 -6.85 -3.08 -13.06
N ASN A 4 -6.74 -1.90 -12.47
CA ASN A 4 -5.74 -1.56 -11.47
C ASN A 4 -6.33 -0.55 -10.49
N TYR A 5 -6.21 -0.81 -9.20
CA TYR A 5 -6.77 0.07 -8.16
C TYR A 5 -5.69 0.71 -7.28
N HIS A 6 -4.39 0.48 -7.59
CA HIS A 6 -3.28 1.10 -6.89
C HIS A 6 -2.49 1.98 -7.85
N THR A 7 -2.88 3.27 -7.92
CA THR A 7 -2.38 4.20 -8.93
C THR A 7 -2.11 5.58 -8.32
N HIS A 8 -0.90 6.07 -8.50
CA HIS A 8 -0.40 7.36 -8.04
C HIS A 8 -0.34 8.38 -9.19
N THR A 9 -0.37 9.65 -8.85
CA THR A 9 -0.39 10.74 -9.83
C THR A 9 0.44 11.93 -9.35
N THR A 10 0.52 12.99 -10.15
CA THR A 10 1.18 14.25 -9.79
C THR A 10 0.58 14.98 -8.58
N TYR A 11 -0.50 14.49 -8.00
CA TYR A 11 -1.00 14.96 -6.70
C TYR A 11 -0.16 14.44 -5.53
N CYS A 12 0.51 13.30 -5.69
CA CYS A 12 1.48 12.74 -4.76
C CYS A 12 2.83 12.56 -5.48
N ASP A 13 3.42 11.38 -5.46
CA ASP A 13 4.74 11.12 -6.04
C ASP A 13 4.69 10.42 -7.41
N GLY A 14 3.52 10.29 -8.01
CA GLY A 14 3.36 9.81 -9.38
C GLY A 14 3.87 10.83 -10.42
N LYS A 15 4.20 10.34 -11.61
CA LYS A 15 4.84 11.12 -12.68
C LYS A 15 3.88 11.67 -13.71
N ALA A 16 2.63 11.23 -13.70
CA ALA A 16 1.62 11.63 -14.68
C ALA A 16 0.37 12.21 -14.00
N THR A 17 -0.33 13.08 -14.70
CA THR A 17 -1.61 13.60 -14.23
C THR A 17 -2.67 12.49 -14.24
N PRO A 18 -3.76 12.63 -13.43
CA PRO A 18 -4.85 11.65 -13.48
C PRO A 18 -5.39 11.40 -14.90
N ARG A 19 -5.54 12.45 -15.71
CA ARG A 19 -5.99 12.34 -17.11
C ARG A 19 -5.04 11.48 -17.95
N GLN A 20 -3.74 11.72 -17.85
CA GLN A 20 -2.75 10.93 -18.61
C GLN A 20 -2.79 9.45 -18.22
N MET A 21 -3.03 9.14 -16.93
CA MET A 21 -3.23 7.76 -16.49
C MET A 21 -4.49 7.14 -17.11
N VAL A 22 -5.62 7.86 -17.15
CA VAL A 22 -6.87 7.39 -17.78
C VAL A 22 -6.70 7.17 -19.27
N ASP A 23 -6.10 8.12 -19.99
CA ASP A 23 -5.90 8.03 -21.43
C ASP A 23 -5.01 6.84 -21.81
N PHE A 24 -3.96 6.60 -21.03
CA PHE A 24 -3.09 5.43 -21.19
C PHE A 24 -3.85 4.12 -20.91
N ALA A 25 -4.59 4.06 -19.80
CA ALA A 25 -5.39 2.89 -19.44
C ALA A 25 -6.38 2.53 -20.56
N LEU A 26 -7.12 3.51 -21.08
CA LEU A 26 -8.05 3.32 -22.19
C LEU A 26 -7.35 2.82 -23.46
N ALA A 27 -6.21 3.41 -23.83
CA ALA A 27 -5.44 3.01 -25.00
C ALA A 27 -4.96 1.54 -24.93
N HIS A 28 -4.86 0.99 -23.71
CA HIS A 28 -4.42 -0.39 -23.46
C HIS A 28 -5.54 -1.33 -23.02
N GLY A 29 -6.80 -0.92 -23.18
CA GLY A 29 -7.96 -1.80 -22.97
C GLY A 29 -8.36 -2.02 -21.50
N PHE A 30 -7.95 -1.15 -20.60
CA PHE A 30 -8.45 -1.17 -19.22
C PHE A 30 -9.93 -0.80 -19.21
N THR A 31 -10.70 -1.53 -18.41
CA THR A 31 -12.11 -1.28 -18.18
C THR A 31 -12.38 -0.67 -16.81
N HIS A 32 -11.42 -0.77 -15.88
CA HIS A 32 -11.51 -0.21 -14.53
C HIS A 32 -10.16 0.39 -14.12
N LEU A 33 -10.20 1.57 -13.51
CA LEU A 33 -9.01 2.24 -12.98
C LEU A 33 -9.36 2.94 -11.66
N GLY A 34 -8.68 2.55 -10.58
CA GLY A 34 -8.77 3.22 -9.30
C GLY A 34 -7.60 4.16 -9.08
N PHE A 35 -7.86 5.33 -8.53
CA PHE A 35 -6.84 6.26 -8.06
C PHE A 35 -6.71 6.14 -6.55
N SER A 36 -5.48 6.00 -6.07
CA SER A 36 -5.16 5.77 -4.67
C SER A 36 -3.88 6.52 -4.25
N GLY A 37 -3.78 7.80 -4.58
CA GLY A 37 -2.63 8.60 -4.15
C GLY A 37 -2.41 8.50 -2.63
N HIS A 38 -1.17 8.68 -2.17
CA HIS A 38 -0.84 8.69 -0.75
C HIS A 38 -1.63 9.74 0.01
N SER A 39 -2.26 9.35 1.12
CA SER A 39 -3.08 10.24 1.95
C SER A 39 -2.26 11.42 2.51
N PRO A 40 -2.88 12.57 2.74
CA PRO A 40 -2.21 13.68 3.42
C PRO A 40 -1.64 13.27 4.78
N LEU A 41 -0.45 13.76 5.08
CA LEU A 41 0.22 13.59 6.37
C LEU A 41 0.45 14.96 7.04
N PRO A 42 0.45 15.05 8.39
CA PRO A 42 0.50 16.32 9.11
C PRO A 42 1.91 16.92 9.21
N PHE A 43 2.87 16.41 8.47
CA PHE A 43 4.25 16.91 8.41
C PHE A 43 4.74 17.06 6.97
N ALA A 44 5.75 17.90 6.76
CA ALA A 44 6.33 18.13 5.44
C ALA A 44 7.00 16.87 4.89
N ASN A 45 6.59 16.45 3.70
CA ASN A 45 7.15 15.34 2.98
C ASN A 45 6.99 15.57 1.45
N THR A 46 7.54 14.68 0.62
CA THR A 46 7.55 14.82 -0.84
C THR A 46 6.78 13.74 -1.57
N PHE A 47 6.11 12.85 -0.85
CA PHE A 47 5.44 11.70 -1.44
C PHE A 47 3.92 11.72 -1.29
N SER A 48 3.38 12.33 -0.24
CA SER A 48 1.93 12.35 -0.01
C SER A 48 1.23 13.53 -0.69
N ILE A 49 -0.08 13.42 -0.88
CA ILE A 49 -0.92 14.53 -1.30
C ILE A 49 -0.82 15.65 -0.26
N HIS A 50 -0.52 16.87 -0.70
CA HIS A 50 -0.51 18.01 0.20
C HIS A 50 -1.91 18.26 0.78
N GLN A 51 -2.01 18.60 2.06
CA GLN A 51 -3.30 18.66 2.75
C GLN A 51 -4.30 19.65 2.11
N ASP A 52 -3.81 20.77 1.62
CA ASP A 52 -4.63 21.78 0.90
C ASP A 52 -5.02 21.33 -0.51
N LYS A 53 -4.43 20.28 -1.06
CA LYS A 53 -4.69 19.70 -2.37
C LYS A 53 -5.62 18.50 -2.34
N TYR A 54 -5.96 17.99 -1.16
CA TYR A 54 -6.73 16.76 -1.04
C TYR A 54 -8.11 16.84 -1.70
N LEU A 55 -8.87 17.93 -1.46
CA LEU A 55 -10.18 18.09 -2.08
C LEU A 55 -10.09 18.35 -3.59
N GLU A 56 -9.05 19.06 -4.04
CA GLU A 56 -8.79 19.26 -5.46
C GLU A 56 -8.52 17.92 -6.16
N TYR A 57 -7.74 17.03 -5.52
CA TYR A 57 -7.54 15.65 -6.01
C TYR A 57 -8.87 14.92 -6.16
N CYS A 58 -9.69 14.90 -5.11
CA CYS A 58 -10.98 14.23 -5.12
C CYS A 58 -11.90 14.77 -6.24
N ASP A 59 -11.98 16.08 -6.39
CA ASP A 59 -12.84 16.72 -7.40
C ASP A 59 -12.33 16.46 -8.82
N THR A 60 -11.01 16.42 -9.01
CA THR A 60 -10.39 16.05 -10.29
C THR A 60 -10.78 14.63 -10.70
N ILE A 61 -10.66 13.67 -9.77
CA ILE A 61 -11.04 12.28 -10.09
C ILE A 61 -12.54 12.18 -10.38
N ARG A 62 -13.41 12.87 -9.63
CA ARG A 62 -14.85 12.91 -9.92
C ARG A 62 -15.19 13.53 -11.26
N ALA A 63 -14.42 14.54 -11.68
CA ALA A 63 -14.60 15.11 -13.02
C ALA A 63 -14.27 14.10 -14.10
N LEU A 64 -13.19 13.33 -13.94
CA LEU A 64 -12.82 12.24 -14.85
C LEU A 64 -13.85 11.10 -14.83
N GLN A 65 -14.39 10.74 -13.68
CA GLN A 65 -15.49 9.75 -13.60
C GLN A 65 -16.67 10.15 -14.49
N ARG A 66 -17.09 11.42 -14.44
CA ARG A 66 -18.20 11.92 -15.28
C ARG A 66 -17.83 11.97 -16.76
N GLU A 67 -16.62 12.41 -17.08
CA GLU A 67 -16.17 12.58 -18.47
C GLU A 67 -15.98 11.25 -19.19
N TYR A 68 -15.54 10.23 -18.47
CA TYR A 68 -15.20 8.92 -19.04
C TYR A 68 -16.21 7.82 -18.74
N ALA A 69 -17.38 8.16 -18.18
CA ALA A 69 -18.38 7.22 -17.64
C ALA A 69 -18.76 6.07 -18.60
N ASP A 70 -18.85 6.35 -19.91
CA ASP A 70 -19.24 5.35 -20.92
C ASP A 70 -18.05 4.52 -21.45
N ARG A 71 -16.83 4.78 -20.97
CA ARG A 71 -15.61 4.19 -21.53
C ARG A 71 -14.79 3.37 -20.53
N ILE A 72 -14.73 3.80 -19.29
CA ILE A 72 -13.95 3.16 -18.23
C ILE A 72 -14.56 3.49 -16.86
N ASP A 73 -14.69 2.50 -15.99
CA ASP A 73 -15.09 2.71 -14.60
C ASP A 73 -13.89 3.24 -13.81
N ILE A 74 -13.96 4.50 -13.39
CA ILE A 74 -12.94 5.15 -12.60
C ILE A 74 -13.39 5.16 -11.13
N ARG A 75 -12.51 4.80 -10.20
CA ARG A 75 -12.80 4.80 -8.77
C ARG A 75 -11.90 5.77 -8.03
N LEU A 76 -12.50 6.52 -7.10
CA LEU A 76 -11.81 7.43 -6.19
C LEU A 76 -11.48 6.72 -4.88
N GLY A 77 -10.22 6.58 -4.59
CA GLY A 77 -9.70 6.02 -3.35
C GLY A 77 -8.49 6.79 -2.83
N LEU A 78 -7.90 6.28 -1.78
CA LEU A 78 -6.61 6.70 -1.23
C LEU A 78 -5.83 5.47 -0.76
N GLU A 79 -4.52 5.54 -0.87
CA GLU A 79 -3.61 4.74 -0.07
C GLU A 79 -3.35 5.49 1.23
N ILE A 80 -3.86 4.96 2.33
CA ILE A 80 -3.81 5.62 3.64
C ILE A 80 -2.75 4.95 4.51
N ASP A 81 -1.72 5.74 4.87
CA ASP A 81 -0.74 5.33 5.86
C ASP A 81 -1.38 5.31 7.26
N PHE A 82 -1.40 4.15 7.89
CA PHE A 82 -1.76 4.04 9.30
C PHE A 82 -0.53 4.27 10.15
N VAL A 83 -0.46 5.40 10.85
CA VAL A 83 0.68 5.77 11.67
C VAL A 83 0.22 6.05 13.10
N PRO A 84 0.59 5.21 14.10
CA PRO A 84 0.26 5.44 15.48
C PRO A 84 0.66 6.84 15.96
N GLY A 85 -0.28 7.54 16.57
CA GLY A 85 -0.08 8.92 17.04
C GLY A 85 -0.34 10.02 16.00
N LEU A 86 -0.46 9.68 14.69
CA LEU A 86 -0.67 10.66 13.62
C LEU A 86 -1.91 10.39 12.77
N CYS A 87 -2.04 9.19 12.25
CA CYS A 87 -3.12 8.78 11.35
C CYS A 87 -3.62 7.40 11.78
N GLU A 88 -4.50 7.38 12.76
CA GLU A 88 -5.08 6.16 13.36
C GLU A 88 -6.59 6.01 13.04
N ASP A 89 -7.19 6.97 12.33
CA ASP A 89 -8.59 6.96 11.93
C ASP A 89 -8.74 7.38 10.46
N PHE A 90 -9.24 6.48 9.62
CA PHE A 90 -9.45 6.73 8.19
C PHE A 90 -10.77 7.44 7.89
N ALA A 91 -11.72 7.39 8.82
CA ALA A 91 -13.08 7.89 8.61
C ALA A 91 -13.14 9.39 8.22
N PRO A 92 -12.34 10.30 8.82
CA PRO A 92 -12.34 11.71 8.41
C PRO A 92 -11.98 11.91 6.93
N LEU A 93 -10.91 11.23 6.45
CA LEU A 93 -10.50 11.29 5.05
C LEU A 93 -11.55 10.67 4.13
N VAL A 94 -12.07 9.51 4.50
CA VAL A 94 -13.11 8.82 3.71
C VAL A 94 -14.35 9.70 3.56
N GLN A 95 -14.83 10.31 4.64
CA GLN A 95 -16.03 11.15 4.64
C GLN A 95 -15.80 12.46 3.88
N GLN A 96 -14.71 13.16 4.17
CA GLN A 96 -14.38 14.43 3.53
C GLN A 96 -14.15 14.26 2.02
N GLY A 97 -13.43 13.21 1.63
CA GLY A 97 -13.16 12.88 0.24
C GLY A 97 -14.29 12.15 -0.46
N GLY A 98 -15.27 11.58 0.25
CA GLY A 98 -16.28 10.71 -0.34
C GLY A 98 -15.65 9.54 -1.10
N LEU A 99 -14.66 8.90 -0.47
CA LEU A 99 -13.89 7.83 -1.09
C LEU A 99 -14.77 6.58 -1.31
N GLN A 100 -14.53 5.89 -2.41
CA GLN A 100 -15.24 4.66 -2.78
C GLN A 100 -14.51 3.40 -2.29
N TYR A 101 -13.20 3.50 -2.05
CA TYR A 101 -12.36 2.45 -1.48
C TYR A 101 -11.13 3.05 -0.79
N THR A 102 -10.48 2.24 0.02
CA THR A 102 -9.21 2.57 0.68
C THR A 102 -8.22 1.44 0.52
N ILE A 103 -6.96 1.78 0.33
CA ILE A 103 -5.83 0.86 0.52
C ILE A 103 -5.19 1.26 1.84
N GLY A 104 -5.12 0.33 2.79
CA GLY A 104 -4.42 0.56 4.04
C GLY A 104 -2.97 0.08 3.94
N SER A 105 -2.02 0.94 4.23
CA SER A 105 -0.59 0.65 4.06
C SER A 105 0.25 1.12 5.24
N ILE A 106 1.45 0.55 5.37
CA ILE A 106 2.45 0.96 6.34
C ILE A 106 3.75 1.26 5.61
N HIS A 107 4.12 2.54 5.55
CA HIS A 107 5.41 3.00 5.03
C HIS A 107 6.29 3.59 6.12
N LEU A 108 5.67 4.04 7.23
CA LEU A 108 6.27 4.83 8.28
C LEU A 108 6.03 4.17 9.64
N ILE A 109 7.09 3.86 10.35
CA ILE A 109 7.02 3.15 11.62
C ILE A 109 7.65 3.98 12.72
N PRO A 110 6.89 4.44 13.73
CA PRO A 110 7.43 5.00 14.95
C PRO A 110 7.85 3.89 15.91
N PRO A 111 8.93 4.06 16.67
CA PRO A 111 9.12 3.29 17.89
C PRO A 111 7.95 3.52 18.86
N PRO A 112 7.54 2.52 19.65
CA PRO A 112 6.40 2.67 20.57
C PRO A 112 6.54 3.83 21.57
N ASP A 113 7.74 4.10 22.01
CA ASP A 113 8.10 5.19 22.93
C ASP A 113 8.06 6.60 22.28
N HIS A 114 7.92 6.69 20.95
CA HIS A 114 7.78 7.96 20.23
C HIS A 114 6.32 8.35 19.96
N VAL A 115 5.37 7.43 20.12
CA VAL A 115 3.95 7.64 19.72
C VAL A 115 3.31 8.83 20.44
N ASP A 116 3.58 9.02 21.73
CA ASP A 116 3.01 10.15 22.48
C ASP A 116 3.63 11.49 22.04
N HIS A 117 4.91 11.50 21.65
CA HIS A 117 5.56 12.67 21.06
C HIS A 117 4.89 13.05 19.74
N LEU A 118 4.60 12.08 18.88
CA LEU A 118 3.92 12.30 17.59
C LEU A 118 2.53 12.92 17.76
N ARG A 119 1.77 12.48 18.77
CA ARG A 119 0.46 13.08 19.09
C ARG A 119 0.57 14.55 19.50
N GLN A 120 1.62 14.88 20.23
CA GLN A 120 1.83 16.23 20.75
C GLN A 120 2.44 17.16 19.69
N TYR A 121 3.34 16.65 18.83
CA TYR A 121 4.12 17.43 17.86
C TYR A 121 4.08 16.82 16.47
N PRO A 122 2.91 16.74 15.83
CA PRO A 122 2.76 16.05 14.54
C PRO A 122 3.59 16.64 13.40
N SER A 123 3.90 17.93 13.45
CA SER A 123 4.76 18.60 12.45
C SER A 123 6.25 18.19 12.53
N GLU A 124 6.69 17.62 13.63
CA GLU A 124 8.07 17.16 13.86
C GLU A 124 8.25 15.66 13.57
N ALA A 125 7.19 15.02 13.10
CA ALA A 125 7.11 13.55 12.98
C ALA A 125 8.19 12.92 12.10
N ALA A 126 8.67 13.60 11.08
CA ALA A 126 9.63 13.05 10.11
C ALA A 126 10.89 12.45 10.78
N GLU A 127 11.38 13.06 11.87
CA GLU A 127 12.56 12.58 12.60
C GLU A 127 12.29 11.36 13.49
N HIS A 128 11.02 11.09 13.79
CA HIS A 128 10.57 10.02 14.68
C HIS A 128 10.00 8.81 13.94
N LEU A 129 10.05 8.83 12.60
CA LEU A 129 9.49 7.79 11.74
C LEU A 129 10.58 7.07 10.95
N TRP A 130 10.52 5.76 10.92
CA TRP A 130 11.33 4.93 10.04
C TRP A 130 10.58 4.71 8.71
N MET A 131 11.08 5.31 7.63
CA MET A 131 10.59 5.03 6.27
C MET A 131 11.23 3.74 5.77
N ILE A 132 10.40 2.70 5.56
CA ILE A 132 10.89 1.35 5.25
C ILE A 132 11.16 1.11 3.76
N ASP A 133 10.59 1.92 2.89
CA ASP A 133 10.54 1.72 1.44
C ASP A 133 11.08 2.92 0.63
N GLY A 134 11.78 3.81 1.29
CA GLY A 134 12.43 4.95 0.65
C GLY A 134 13.29 4.54 -0.55
N PRO A 135 13.73 5.49 -1.39
CA PRO A 135 14.38 5.19 -2.68
C PRO A 135 15.73 4.46 -2.54
N ARG A 136 16.33 4.50 -1.36
CA ARG A 136 17.67 3.92 -1.09
C ARG A 136 17.64 3.03 0.14
N TYR A 137 18.34 1.88 0.08
CA TYR A 137 18.47 0.98 1.22
C TYR A 137 19.19 1.61 2.42
N GLN A 138 20.04 2.62 2.18
CA GLN A 138 20.71 3.36 3.27
C GLN A 138 19.68 4.03 4.20
N THR A 139 18.61 4.60 3.67
CA THR A 139 17.54 5.20 4.48
C THR A 139 16.89 4.18 5.42
N TYR A 140 16.71 2.94 4.94
CA TYR A 140 16.23 1.83 5.75
C TYR A 140 17.24 1.51 6.89
N ASP A 141 18.53 1.38 6.55
CA ASP A 141 19.58 1.06 7.51
C ASP A 141 19.75 2.15 8.57
N GLU A 142 19.79 3.42 8.13
CA GLU A 142 19.90 4.59 9.01
C GLU A 142 18.71 4.69 9.98
N GLY A 143 17.48 4.48 9.47
CA GLY A 143 16.27 4.49 10.30
C GLY A 143 16.26 3.34 11.31
N LEU A 144 16.65 2.14 10.92
CA LEU A 144 16.78 1.00 11.81
C LEU A 144 17.77 1.29 12.96
N ILE A 145 18.95 1.84 12.62
CA ILE A 145 19.97 2.17 13.63
C ILE A 145 19.47 3.27 14.55
N ARG A 146 18.97 4.38 13.98
CA ARG A 146 18.59 5.58 14.72
C ARG A 146 17.40 5.35 15.65
N LEU A 147 16.38 4.65 15.17
CA LEU A 147 15.08 4.54 15.85
C LEU A 147 14.90 3.23 16.62
N PHE A 148 15.59 2.18 16.21
CA PHE A 148 15.47 0.85 16.82
C PHE A 148 16.82 0.31 17.35
N SER A 149 17.87 1.13 17.40
CA SER A 149 19.21 0.74 17.86
C SER A 149 19.77 -0.49 17.11
N GLY A 150 19.36 -0.69 15.86
CA GLY A 150 19.74 -1.86 15.05
C GLY A 150 18.98 -3.15 15.36
N ASP A 151 18.02 -3.15 16.29
CA ASP A 151 17.21 -4.32 16.61
C ASP A 151 16.13 -4.55 15.54
N ILE A 152 16.48 -5.31 14.51
CA ILE A 152 15.59 -5.63 13.40
C ILE A 152 14.35 -6.41 13.85
N ARG A 153 14.47 -7.31 14.84
CA ARG A 153 13.32 -8.09 15.30
C ARG A 153 12.30 -7.22 16.00
N ARG A 154 12.73 -6.27 16.81
CA ARG A 154 11.85 -5.26 17.43
C ARG A 154 11.18 -4.41 16.34
N ALA A 155 11.94 -3.93 15.37
CA ALA A 155 11.43 -3.08 14.30
C ALA A 155 10.40 -3.78 13.41
N VAL A 156 10.68 -5.03 12.99
CA VAL A 156 9.75 -5.85 12.19
C VAL A 156 8.49 -6.19 12.99
N ARG A 157 8.60 -6.49 14.28
CA ARG A 157 7.43 -6.68 15.15
C ARG A 157 6.56 -5.43 15.20
N CYS A 158 7.15 -4.25 15.39
CA CYS A 158 6.40 -2.99 15.37
C CYS A 158 5.66 -2.78 14.03
N PHE A 159 6.28 -3.14 12.90
CA PHE A 159 5.63 -3.09 11.60
C PHE A 159 4.39 -3.97 11.52
N PHE A 160 4.49 -5.23 11.94
CA PHE A 160 3.35 -6.16 11.91
C PHE A 160 2.28 -5.82 12.96
N ASP A 161 2.67 -5.40 14.16
CA ASP A 161 1.72 -4.93 15.18
C ASP A 161 0.91 -3.71 14.66
N GLN A 162 1.57 -2.78 13.98
CA GLN A 162 0.94 -1.62 13.34
C GLN A 162 0.03 -2.04 12.19
N THR A 163 0.46 -2.97 11.34
CA THR A 163 -0.33 -3.54 10.24
C THR A 163 -1.60 -4.24 10.79
N ASN A 164 -1.44 -5.09 11.78
CA ASN A 164 -2.54 -5.81 12.40
C ASN A 164 -3.54 -4.84 13.05
N ARG A 165 -3.06 -3.85 13.80
CA ARG A 165 -3.91 -2.80 14.38
C ARG A 165 -4.68 -2.02 13.32
N MET A 166 -4.06 -1.68 12.19
CA MET A 166 -4.74 -1.05 11.06
C MET A 166 -5.88 -1.93 10.54
N ILE A 167 -5.61 -3.21 10.30
CA ILE A 167 -6.61 -4.15 9.79
C ILE A 167 -7.78 -4.30 10.76
N GLU A 168 -7.51 -4.47 12.06
CA GLU A 168 -8.53 -4.63 13.10
C GLU A 168 -9.43 -3.39 13.23
N THR A 169 -8.81 -2.20 13.26
CA THR A 169 -9.52 -0.96 13.64
C THR A 169 -10.07 -0.21 12.44
N GLN A 170 -9.41 -0.25 11.28
CA GLN A 170 -9.79 0.54 10.10
C GLN A 170 -10.49 -0.28 9.03
N ARG A 171 -10.24 -1.59 8.96
CA ARG A 171 -10.81 -2.51 7.96
C ARG A 171 -10.77 -1.91 6.55
N PRO A 172 -9.58 -1.59 6.00
CA PRO A 172 -9.47 -1.01 4.67
C PRO A 172 -10.10 -1.94 3.64
N THR A 173 -10.59 -1.40 2.52
CA THR A 173 -11.09 -2.21 1.42
C THR A 173 -10.03 -3.18 0.91
N ILE A 174 -8.79 -2.67 0.78
CA ILE A 174 -7.61 -3.43 0.37
C ILE A 174 -6.53 -3.27 1.43
N VAL A 175 -5.94 -4.36 1.87
CA VAL A 175 -4.68 -4.36 2.64
C VAL A 175 -3.54 -4.33 1.65
N GLY A 176 -2.84 -3.20 1.57
CA GLY A 176 -1.73 -2.98 0.65
C GLY A 176 -0.47 -3.71 1.12
N HIS A 177 0.32 -4.24 0.20
CA HIS A 177 1.68 -4.81 0.33
C HIS A 177 2.17 -5.05 1.78
N PHE A 178 1.40 -5.81 2.57
CA PHE A 178 1.52 -5.91 4.04
C PHE A 178 2.83 -6.53 4.55
N ASP A 179 3.70 -7.04 3.68
CA ASP A 179 5.04 -7.52 4.03
C ASP A 179 6.17 -6.67 3.41
N LYS A 180 5.87 -5.46 2.93
CA LYS A 180 6.81 -4.57 2.22
C LYS A 180 8.09 -4.25 3.02
N ILE A 181 8.10 -4.46 4.32
CA ILE A 181 9.29 -4.34 5.20
C ILE A 181 10.50 -5.16 4.68
N VAL A 182 10.27 -6.20 3.88
CA VAL A 182 11.32 -7.04 3.30
C VAL A 182 12.07 -6.38 2.14
N MET A 183 11.52 -5.29 1.55
CA MET A 183 12.04 -4.68 0.33
C MET A 183 13.54 -4.35 0.39
N HIS A 184 13.97 -3.69 1.44
CA HIS A 184 15.38 -3.34 1.65
C HIS A 184 16.14 -4.32 2.54
N ASN A 185 15.43 -5.30 3.15
CA ASN A 185 16.08 -6.35 3.91
C ASN A 185 17.03 -7.19 3.05
N ARG A 186 16.58 -7.71 1.91
CA ARG A 186 17.37 -8.51 0.95
C ARG A 186 18.19 -9.60 1.64
N ASN A 187 17.62 -10.27 2.63
CA ASN A 187 18.25 -11.28 3.47
C ASN A 187 19.51 -10.80 4.23
N ARG A 188 19.64 -9.49 4.49
CA ARG A 188 20.78 -8.92 5.23
C ARG A 188 20.63 -9.02 6.73
N TYR A 189 19.43 -8.84 7.24
CA TYR A 189 19.11 -8.83 8.67
C TYR A 189 18.33 -10.08 9.11
N PHE A 190 17.49 -10.62 8.22
CA PHE A 190 16.73 -11.86 8.45
C PHE A 190 16.39 -12.53 7.13
N HIS A 191 16.08 -13.82 7.18
CA HIS A 191 15.56 -14.57 6.05
C HIS A 191 14.05 -14.71 6.15
N TYR A 192 13.36 -14.75 4.99
CA TYR A 192 11.91 -14.82 4.93
C TYR A 192 11.33 -16.11 5.56
N ASP A 193 12.08 -17.18 5.55
CA ASP A 193 11.73 -18.50 6.11
C ASP A 193 12.07 -18.68 7.61
N GLU A 194 12.62 -17.64 8.27
CA GLU A 194 12.85 -17.71 9.71
C GLU A 194 11.50 -17.85 10.47
N PRO A 195 11.37 -18.82 11.41
CA PRO A 195 10.10 -19.09 12.08
C PRO A 195 9.45 -17.88 12.76
N TRP A 196 10.25 -17.00 13.36
CA TRP A 196 9.73 -15.81 14.03
C TRP A 196 9.09 -14.82 13.03
N PHE A 197 9.68 -14.67 11.82
CA PHE A 197 9.14 -13.80 10.77
C PHE A 197 7.90 -14.43 10.13
N SER A 198 7.98 -15.71 9.79
CA SER A 198 6.84 -16.46 9.23
C SER A 198 5.62 -16.43 10.16
N SER A 199 5.83 -16.49 11.51
CA SER A 199 4.75 -16.40 12.47
C SER A 199 4.01 -15.05 12.38
N LEU A 200 4.73 -13.93 12.24
CA LEU A 200 4.14 -12.60 12.10
C LEU A 200 3.33 -12.48 10.78
N VAL A 201 3.88 -12.99 9.68
CA VAL A 201 3.19 -13.04 8.40
C VAL A 201 1.88 -13.83 8.50
N PHE A 202 1.91 -15.02 9.11
CA PHE A 202 0.74 -15.89 9.24
C PHE A 202 -0.32 -15.31 10.19
N GLU A 203 0.09 -14.64 11.26
CA GLU A 203 -0.81 -13.91 12.16
C GLU A 203 -1.59 -12.82 11.37
N THR A 204 -0.89 -12.03 10.56
CA THR A 204 -1.53 -11.03 9.71
C THR A 204 -2.44 -11.66 8.65
N VAL A 205 -2.04 -12.75 8.02
CA VAL A 205 -2.87 -13.49 7.05
C VAL A 205 -4.15 -13.99 7.71
N GLN A 206 -4.07 -14.52 8.93
CA GLN A 206 -5.23 -14.98 9.69
C GLN A 206 -6.19 -13.81 9.98
N LEU A 207 -5.65 -12.66 10.35
CA LEU A 207 -6.45 -11.46 10.62
C LEU A 207 -7.13 -10.93 9.35
N ILE A 208 -6.45 -10.93 8.19
CA ILE A 208 -7.05 -10.58 6.90
C ILE A 208 -8.22 -11.53 6.58
N HIS A 209 -8.04 -12.85 6.83
CA HIS A 209 -9.12 -13.82 6.65
C HIS A 209 -10.32 -13.52 7.56
N GLU A 210 -10.11 -13.25 8.84
CA GLU A 210 -11.16 -12.99 9.82
C GLU A 210 -11.93 -11.68 9.55
N THR A 211 -11.23 -10.65 9.05
CA THR A 211 -11.84 -9.36 8.74
C THR A 211 -12.51 -9.32 7.38
N GLY A 212 -12.17 -10.24 6.48
CA GLY A 212 -12.69 -10.30 5.11
C GLY A 212 -12.16 -9.18 4.20
N CYS A 213 -11.08 -8.50 4.58
CA CYS A 213 -10.43 -7.52 3.73
C CYS A 213 -9.86 -8.18 2.46
N ILE A 214 -9.82 -7.44 1.35
CA ILE A 214 -9.11 -7.87 0.14
C ILE A 214 -7.61 -7.69 0.38
N CYS A 215 -6.79 -8.69 0.04
CA CYS A 215 -5.34 -8.55 0.10
C CYS A 215 -4.77 -8.19 -1.28
N GLU A 216 -3.91 -7.22 -1.32
CA GLU A 216 -3.18 -6.86 -2.53
C GLU A 216 -2.13 -7.92 -2.90
N VAL A 217 -2.00 -8.23 -4.18
CA VAL A 217 -0.81 -8.87 -4.78
C VAL A 217 -0.07 -7.78 -5.54
N ASN A 218 0.90 -7.16 -4.89
CA ASN A 218 1.61 -6.01 -5.40
C ASN A 218 2.86 -6.45 -6.18
N THR A 219 3.01 -5.95 -7.39
CA THR A 219 4.09 -6.35 -8.31
C THR A 219 5.25 -5.36 -8.38
N ARG A 220 5.12 -4.18 -7.74
CA ARG A 220 6.07 -3.07 -7.86
C ARG A 220 7.51 -3.45 -7.50
N GLY A 221 7.69 -4.29 -6.47
CA GLY A 221 9.02 -4.73 -6.04
C GLY A 221 9.81 -5.37 -7.17
N ILE A 222 9.16 -6.22 -7.97
CA ILE A 222 9.78 -6.95 -9.07
C ILE A 222 10.17 -6.01 -10.21
N TYR A 223 9.22 -5.25 -10.77
CA TYR A 223 9.53 -4.44 -11.95
C TYR A 223 10.40 -3.21 -11.67
N LYS A 224 10.48 -2.77 -10.42
CA LYS A 224 11.45 -1.73 -10.00
C LYS A 224 12.81 -2.33 -9.61
N GLY A 225 12.99 -3.66 -9.65
CA GLY A 225 14.23 -4.32 -9.26
C GLY A 225 14.59 -4.17 -7.79
N ARG A 226 13.59 -3.93 -6.94
CA ARG A 226 13.76 -3.72 -5.50
C ARG A 226 13.58 -4.99 -4.69
N HIS A 227 12.76 -5.91 -5.19
CA HIS A 227 12.49 -7.21 -4.60
C HIS A 227 12.37 -8.29 -5.67
N THR A 228 12.53 -9.55 -5.30
CA THR A 228 12.49 -10.69 -6.23
C THR A 228 11.14 -11.41 -6.26
N ASP A 229 10.22 -11.01 -5.40
CA ASP A 229 8.88 -11.59 -5.27
C ASP A 229 7.81 -10.50 -5.18
N TYR A 230 6.53 -10.92 -5.14
CA TYR A 230 5.40 -10.02 -4.89
C TYR A 230 5.38 -9.57 -3.43
N TYR A 231 4.53 -8.59 -3.12
CA TYR A 231 4.07 -8.31 -1.77
C TYR A 231 2.58 -8.68 -1.68
N PRO A 232 2.24 -9.74 -0.88
CA PRO A 232 3.12 -10.66 -0.18
C PRO A 232 3.77 -11.70 -1.10
N ALA A 233 4.77 -12.41 -0.53
CA ALA A 233 5.52 -13.44 -1.24
C ALA A 233 4.63 -14.59 -1.74
N ARG A 234 5.05 -15.28 -2.83
CA ARG A 234 4.28 -16.37 -3.47
C ARG A 234 3.86 -17.48 -2.52
N ASP A 235 4.69 -17.84 -1.55
CA ASP A 235 4.33 -18.90 -0.58
C ASP A 235 3.22 -18.43 0.37
N THR A 236 3.23 -17.15 0.76
CA THR A 236 2.14 -16.54 1.51
C THR A 236 0.85 -16.52 0.69
N ILE A 237 0.91 -16.16 -0.60
CA ILE A 237 -0.26 -16.18 -1.50
C ILE A 237 -0.84 -17.59 -1.63
N ARG A 238 0.01 -18.63 -1.73
CA ARG A 238 -0.47 -20.04 -1.72
C ARG A 238 -1.23 -20.38 -0.45
N HIS A 239 -0.73 -19.95 0.70
CA HIS A 239 -1.41 -20.15 1.98
C HIS A 239 -2.74 -19.40 2.03
N MET A 240 -2.78 -18.14 1.58
CA MET A 240 -4.00 -17.33 1.49
C MET A 240 -5.08 -18.00 0.62
N ASN A 241 -4.69 -18.68 -0.47
CA ASN A 241 -5.61 -19.46 -1.29
C ASN A 241 -6.29 -20.60 -0.51
N THR A 242 -5.59 -21.25 0.41
CA THR A 242 -6.17 -22.31 1.25
C THR A 242 -7.24 -21.79 2.19
N LEU A 243 -7.12 -20.54 2.62
CA LEU A 243 -8.06 -19.83 3.48
C LEU A 243 -9.18 -19.13 2.69
N GLY A 244 -9.09 -19.07 1.36
CA GLY A 244 -10.07 -18.41 0.49
C GLY A 244 -10.08 -16.89 0.61
N ILE A 245 -8.96 -16.27 1.01
CA ILE A 245 -8.82 -14.81 1.12
C ILE A 245 -9.01 -14.18 -0.25
N PRO A 246 -9.84 -13.12 -0.40
CA PRO A 246 -9.94 -12.40 -1.66
C PRO A 246 -8.64 -11.63 -1.95
N VAL A 247 -8.14 -11.73 -3.19
CA VAL A 247 -6.96 -10.99 -3.63
C VAL A 247 -7.24 -10.12 -4.85
N ILE A 248 -6.50 -9.02 -4.96
CA ILE A 248 -6.49 -8.14 -6.12
C ILE A 248 -5.07 -7.91 -6.59
N VAL A 249 -4.81 -8.05 -7.89
CA VAL A 249 -3.50 -7.74 -8.47
C VAL A 249 -3.39 -6.23 -8.67
N SER A 250 -2.31 -5.65 -8.18
CA SER A 250 -2.03 -4.22 -8.32
C SER A 250 -0.58 -3.98 -8.69
N THR A 251 -0.35 -2.95 -9.47
CA THR A 251 1.00 -2.59 -9.92
C THR A 251 1.62 -1.46 -9.11
N ASP A 252 0.84 -0.76 -8.27
CA ASP A 252 1.30 0.40 -7.52
C ASP A 252 1.97 1.40 -8.48
N ALA A 253 1.18 1.76 -9.54
CA ALA A 253 1.65 2.48 -10.70
C ALA A 253 1.92 3.95 -10.37
N HIS A 254 3.14 4.43 -10.67
CA HIS A 254 3.54 5.83 -10.53
C HIS A 254 3.82 6.50 -11.89
N ALA A 255 3.71 5.74 -12.97
CA ALA A 255 3.79 6.21 -14.35
C ALA A 255 2.80 5.40 -15.19
N PRO A 256 2.32 5.93 -16.33
CA PRO A 256 1.33 5.23 -17.14
C PRO A 256 1.74 3.81 -17.54
N GLU A 257 2.97 3.61 -17.96
CA GLU A 257 3.53 2.32 -18.35
C GLU A 257 3.61 1.31 -17.20
N ASP A 258 3.64 1.77 -15.95
CA ASP A 258 3.62 0.91 -14.77
C ASP A 258 2.29 0.13 -14.66
N LEU A 259 1.18 0.64 -15.23
CA LEU A 259 -0.13 -0.04 -15.24
C LEU A 259 -0.09 -1.44 -15.87
N LEU A 260 0.82 -1.68 -16.80
CA LEU A 260 0.97 -2.95 -17.51
C LEU A 260 1.91 -3.94 -16.80
N ARG A 261 2.50 -3.55 -15.67
CA ARG A 261 3.60 -4.29 -15.04
C ARG A 261 3.09 -5.31 -14.00
N THR A 262 2.24 -6.25 -14.44
CA THR A 262 1.72 -7.32 -13.56
C THR A 262 2.74 -8.42 -13.24
N GLU A 263 3.88 -8.45 -13.94
CA GLU A 263 5.03 -9.35 -13.69
C GLU A 263 4.61 -10.84 -13.58
N GLY A 264 3.60 -11.23 -14.37
CA GLY A 264 3.08 -12.59 -14.39
C GLY A 264 2.23 -12.98 -13.18
N ALA A 265 1.73 -12.02 -12.40
CA ALA A 265 0.88 -12.31 -11.23
C ALA A 265 -0.41 -13.06 -11.62
N ASP A 266 -1.04 -12.69 -12.73
CA ASP A 266 -2.24 -13.37 -13.23
C ASP A 266 -1.95 -14.83 -13.59
N ASP A 267 -0.83 -15.09 -14.30
CA ASP A 267 -0.40 -16.45 -14.65
C ASP A 267 -0.05 -17.27 -13.40
N PHE A 268 0.62 -16.64 -12.43
CA PHE A 268 0.92 -17.28 -11.16
C PHE A 268 -0.35 -17.67 -10.42
N LEU A 269 -1.32 -16.76 -10.25
CA LEU A 269 -2.60 -17.05 -9.59
C LEU A 269 -3.38 -18.15 -10.32
N ALA A 270 -3.38 -18.13 -11.65
CA ALA A 270 -3.99 -19.20 -12.46
C ALA A 270 -3.28 -20.54 -12.25
N SER A 271 -1.94 -20.56 -12.19
CA SER A 271 -1.16 -21.79 -12.02
C SER A 271 -1.40 -22.50 -10.69
N ILE A 272 -1.76 -21.76 -9.65
CA ILE A 272 -2.11 -22.27 -8.32
C ILE A 272 -3.62 -22.44 -8.10
N HIS A 273 -4.42 -22.23 -9.16
CA HIS A 273 -5.90 -22.26 -9.11
C HIS A 273 -6.46 -21.37 -7.99
N TYR A 274 -5.97 -20.11 -7.91
CA TYR A 274 -6.47 -19.18 -6.90
C TYR A 274 -7.95 -18.94 -7.08
N ARG A 275 -8.76 -19.10 -6.00
CA ARG A 275 -10.20 -19.17 -6.08
C ARG A 275 -10.91 -17.83 -6.07
N ASN A 276 -10.36 -16.87 -5.36
CA ASN A 276 -11.06 -15.64 -5.00
C ASN A 276 -10.28 -14.40 -5.50
N ILE A 277 -10.26 -14.22 -6.83
CA ILE A 277 -9.59 -13.08 -7.47
C ILE A 277 -10.64 -11.99 -7.72
N VAL A 278 -10.40 -10.81 -7.13
CA VAL A 278 -11.21 -9.62 -7.31
C VAL A 278 -10.67 -8.82 -8.49
N THR A 279 -11.52 -8.52 -9.45
CA THR A 279 -11.17 -7.72 -10.63
C THR A 279 -11.93 -6.40 -10.69
N THR A 280 -12.96 -6.23 -9.86
CA THR A 280 -13.79 -5.01 -9.77
C THR A 280 -14.17 -4.74 -8.32
N LEU A 281 -14.11 -3.45 -7.92
CA LEU A 281 -14.53 -2.95 -6.60
C LEU A 281 -15.91 -2.30 -6.68
#